data_45e8071433b883aebbd99778a9e7be05
#
_entry.id   45e8071433b883aebbd99778a9e7be05
#
_cell.length_a   1.000
_cell.length_b   1.000
_cell.length_c   1.000
_cell.angle_alpha   90.00
_cell.angle_beta   90.00
_cell.angle_gamma   90.00
#
_symmetry.space_group_name_H-M   'P 1'
#
loop_
_entity.id
_entity.type
_entity.pdbx_description
1 polymer ?
#
loop_
_entity_poly.entity_id
_entity_poly.type
_entity_poly.pdbx_seq_one_letter_code
_entity_poly.pdbx_strand_id
1 'polypeptide(L)'
;MLDPHQIIATALIIFATATVVSTIGFGLGLTATPLLLLILEPQTVIVTVNVVSSLIFVLILVQSRQELPTRKIAPIAIVAALGAPIGVLALTIVDPSLLRISIAVLVIALSAATALNFHTMMPKSRLFGLTIGFGTGGLVAGLGIGGPIMALFLLGQKMRGPVLR
;
A
#
# COMPACT_ATOMS: atom_id res chain seq x y z
N MET A 1 -6.44 3.06 25.37
CA MET A 1 -5.33 2.06 25.44
C MET A 1 -5.84 0.78 24.82
N LEU A 2 -5.03 0.10 24.02
CA LEU A 2 -5.41 -1.18 23.42
C LEU A 2 -5.44 -2.26 24.52
N ASP A 3 -6.46 -3.09 24.50
CA ASP A 3 -6.55 -4.23 25.39
C ASP A 3 -5.48 -5.29 25.05
N PRO A 4 -4.96 -6.04 26.04
CA PRO A 4 -3.96 -7.08 25.79
C PRO A 4 -4.39 -8.09 24.71
N HIS A 5 -5.67 -8.42 24.65
CA HIS A 5 -6.24 -9.30 23.61
C HIS A 5 -6.17 -8.68 22.21
N GLN A 6 -6.40 -7.37 22.09
CA GLN A 6 -6.27 -6.65 20.81
C GLN A 6 -4.83 -6.62 20.32
N ILE A 7 -3.87 -6.45 21.23
CA ILE A 7 -2.44 -6.47 20.92
C ILE A 7 -2.01 -7.83 20.38
N ILE A 8 -2.39 -8.91 21.05
CA ILE A 8 -2.07 -10.27 20.62
C ILE A 8 -2.72 -10.59 19.28
N ALA A 9 -4.02 -10.28 19.10
CA ALA A 9 -4.73 -10.50 17.86
C ALA A 9 -4.10 -9.70 16.71
N THR A 10 -3.73 -8.44 16.94
CA THR A 10 -3.05 -7.59 15.97
C THR A 10 -1.71 -8.19 15.54
N ALA A 11 -0.90 -8.64 16.51
CA ALA A 11 0.39 -9.25 16.23
C ALA A 11 0.25 -10.54 15.39
N LEU A 12 -0.72 -11.39 15.71
CA LEU A 12 -0.99 -12.62 14.95
C LEU A 12 -1.47 -12.32 13.53
N ILE A 13 -2.37 -11.36 13.34
CA ILE A 13 -2.86 -10.95 12.01
C ILE A 13 -1.69 -10.39 11.18
N ILE A 14 -0.88 -9.50 11.75
CA ILE A 14 0.27 -8.93 11.05
C ILE A 14 1.28 -10.02 10.70
N PHE A 15 1.58 -10.94 11.61
CA PHE A 15 2.50 -12.04 11.34
C PHE A 15 2.00 -12.95 10.22
N ALA A 16 0.74 -13.37 10.27
CA ALA A 16 0.14 -14.21 9.24
C ALA A 16 0.12 -13.50 7.87
N THR A 17 -0.32 -12.23 7.84
CA THR A 17 -0.38 -11.46 6.60
C THR A 17 1.02 -11.13 6.06
N ALA A 18 2.00 -10.82 6.90
CA ALA A 18 3.38 -10.59 6.49
C ALA A 18 4.00 -11.85 5.89
N THR A 19 3.70 -13.03 6.43
CA THR A 19 4.15 -14.32 5.88
C THR A 19 3.58 -14.54 4.47
N VAL A 20 2.29 -14.31 4.27
CA VAL A 20 1.65 -14.40 2.94
C VAL A 20 2.26 -13.39 1.97
N VAL A 21 2.42 -12.15 2.41
CA VAL A 21 2.96 -11.06 1.57
C VAL A 21 4.43 -11.27 1.22
N SER A 22 5.22 -11.92 2.09
CA SER A 22 6.62 -12.24 1.80
C SER A 22 6.77 -13.19 0.60
N THR A 23 5.77 -13.99 0.31
CA THR A 23 5.74 -14.88 -0.87
C THR A 23 5.25 -14.18 -2.14
N ILE A 24 4.30 -13.24 -2.00
CA ILE A 24 3.68 -12.51 -3.12
C ILE A 24 4.50 -11.26 -3.49
N GLY A 25 5.18 -10.64 -2.50
CA GLY A 25 6.02 -9.46 -2.68
C GLY A 25 5.31 -8.12 -2.46
N PHE A 26 3.97 -8.09 -2.30
CA PHE A 26 3.21 -6.85 -2.05
C PHE A 26 1.85 -7.17 -1.39
N GLY A 27 1.17 -6.13 -0.88
CA GLY A 27 -0.24 -6.22 -0.45
C GLY A 27 -0.46 -6.38 1.05
N LEU A 28 0.53 -6.07 1.92
CA LEU A 28 0.32 -6.12 3.36
C LEU A 28 -0.92 -5.28 3.76
N GLY A 29 -1.02 -4.04 3.27
CA GLY A 29 -2.17 -3.19 3.52
C GLY A 29 -3.48 -3.76 2.99
N LEU A 30 -3.46 -4.43 1.83
CA LEU A 30 -4.67 -5.02 1.25
C LEU A 30 -5.21 -6.19 2.07
N THR A 31 -4.34 -6.97 2.69
CA THR A 31 -4.71 -8.16 3.46
C THR A 31 -4.86 -7.87 4.96
N ALA A 32 -3.94 -7.12 5.56
CA ALA A 32 -3.97 -6.82 6.98
C ALA A 32 -5.05 -5.79 7.36
N THR A 33 -5.22 -4.73 6.54
CA THR A 33 -6.14 -3.64 6.87
C THR A 33 -7.58 -4.11 7.09
N PRO A 34 -8.22 -4.90 6.20
CA PRO A 34 -9.59 -5.36 6.43
C PRO A 34 -9.73 -6.21 7.70
N LEU A 35 -8.75 -7.07 7.98
CA LEU A 35 -8.79 -7.93 9.16
C LEU A 35 -8.63 -7.12 10.46
N LEU A 36 -7.74 -6.15 10.46
CA LEU A 36 -7.51 -5.29 11.62
C LEU A 36 -8.70 -4.35 11.89
N LEU A 37 -9.43 -3.91 10.86
CA LEU A 37 -10.63 -3.09 11.00
C LEU A 37 -11.78 -3.79 11.72
N LEU A 38 -11.73 -5.11 11.89
CA LEU A 38 -12.70 -5.88 12.69
C LEU A 38 -12.50 -5.69 14.19
N ILE A 39 -11.28 -5.31 14.62
CA ILE A 39 -10.90 -5.26 16.03
C ILE A 39 -10.36 -3.89 16.47
N LEU A 40 -9.96 -3.04 15.54
CA LEU A 40 -9.35 -1.73 15.80
C LEU A 40 -10.06 -0.62 15.04
N GLU A 41 -9.85 0.62 15.50
CA GLU A 41 -10.29 1.82 14.81
C GLU A 41 -9.46 2.09 13.55
N PRO A 42 -10.06 2.69 12.49
CA PRO A 42 -9.39 2.90 11.20
C PRO A 42 -8.05 3.64 11.31
N GLN A 43 -7.98 4.69 12.12
CA GLN A 43 -6.75 5.47 12.30
C GLN A 43 -5.62 4.60 12.89
N THR A 44 -5.93 3.82 13.92
CA THR A 44 -4.97 2.91 14.55
C THR A 44 -4.50 1.84 13.57
N VAL A 45 -5.41 1.27 12.78
CA VAL A 45 -5.10 0.28 11.74
C VAL A 45 -4.14 0.86 10.71
N ILE A 46 -4.45 2.04 10.16
CA ILE A 46 -3.65 2.66 9.10
C ILE A 46 -2.24 2.99 9.61
N VAL A 47 -2.13 3.57 10.81
CA VAL A 47 -0.83 3.87 11.42
C VAL A 47 -0.02 2.59 11.64
N THR A 48 -0.63 1.56 12.22
CA THR A 48 0.04 0.28 12.49
C THR A 48 0.54 -0.38 11.21
N VAL A 49 -0.31 -0.47 10.18
CA VAL A 49 0.05 -1.05 8.89
C VAL A 49 1.15 -0.24 8.21
N ASN A 50 1.09 1.09 8.26
CA ASN A 50 2.11 1.95 7.67
C ASN A 50 3.47 1.83 8.36
N VAL A 51 3.52 1.73 9.69
CA VAL A 51 4.75 1.51 10.45
C VAL A 51 5.38 0.16 10.07
N VAL A 52 4.60 -0.91 10.11
CA VAL A 52 5.09 -2.26 9.75
C VAL A 52 5.54 -2.32 8.30
N SER A 53 4.74 -1.77 7.38
CA SER A 53 5.09 -1.71 5.95
C SER A 53 6.37 -0.92 5.71
N SER A 54 6.58 0.20 6.41
CA SER A 54 7.79 1.01 6.29
C SER A 54 9.03 0.24 6.72
N LEU A 55 8.96 -0.54 7.80
CA LEU A 55 10.06 -1.40 8.23
C LEU A 55 10.38 -2.47 7.18
N ILE A 56 9.36 -3.12 6.64
CA ILE A 56 9.53 -4.14 5.59
C ILE A 56 10.13 -3.50 4.33
N PHE A 57 9.64 -2.33 3.90
CA PHE A 57 10.16 -1.65 2.72
C PHE A 57 11.61 -1.19 2.88
N VAL A 58 12.01 -0.74 4.07
CA VAL A 58 13.43 -0.41 4.35
C VAL A 58 14.31 -1.66 4.22
N LEU A 59 13.88 -2.80 4.76
CA LEU A 59 14.62 -4.06 4.62
C LEU A 59 14.75 -4.49 3.16
N ILE A 60 13.65 -4.44 2.40
CA ILE A 60 13.65 -4.77 0.97
C ILE A 60 14.57 -3.81 0.21
N LEU A 61 14.52 -2.51 0.48
CA LEU A 61 15.35 -1.50 -0.18
C LEU A 61 16.84 -1.77 0.06
N VAL A 62 17.22 -2.11 1.29
CA VAL A 62 18.60 -2.44 1.64
C VAL A 62 19.10 -3.69 0.91
N GLN A 63 18.24 -4.72 0.82
CA GLN A 63 18.58 -5.97 0.13
C GLN A 63 18.66 -5.81 -1.40
N SER A 64 17.75 -5.02 -1.99
CA SER A 64 17.62 -4.89 -3.45
C SER A 64 18.34 -3.65 -4.01
N ARG A 65 19.09 -2.91 -3.21
CA ARG A 65 19.69 -1.62 -3.60
C ARG A 65 20.55 -1.67 -4.87
N GLN A 66 21.17 -2.81 -5.17
CA GLN A 66 22.06 -2.99 -6.33
C GLN A 66 21.29 -3.28 -7.63
N GLU A 67 20.08 -3.79 -7.53
CA GLU A 67 19.25 -4.21 -8.67
C GLU A 67 18.21 -3.16 -9.08
N LEU A 68 18.00 -2.14 -8.24
CA LEU A 68 16.96 -1.13 -8.45
C LEU A 68 17.39 -0.11 -9.52
N PRO A 69 16.59 0.10 -10.58
CA PRO A 69 16.78 1.18 -11.54
C PRO A 69 16.39 2.53 -10.93
N THR A 70 17.21 3.04 -10.01
CA THR A 70 16.95 4.24 -9.20
C THR A 70 16.53 5.45 -10.02
N ARG A 71 17.15 5.66 -11.21
CA ARG A 71 16.80 6.77 -12.12
C ARG A 71 15.34 6.75 -12.60
N LYS A 72 14.71 5.56 -12.69
CA LYS A 72 13.32 5.42 -13.12
C LYS A 72 12.34 5.50 -11.95
N ILE A 73 12.75 5.00 -10.79
CA ILE A 73 11.89 4.89 -9.59
C ILE A 73 11.91 6.17 -8.77
N ALA A 74 13.06 6.85 -8.66
CA ALA A 74 13.22 8.05 -7.85
C ALA A 74 12.17 9.16 -8.13
N PRO A 75 11.87 9.55 -9.38
CA PRO A 75 10.88 10.60 -9.62
C PRO A 75 9.47 10.21 -9.16
N ILE A 76 9.11 8.93 -9.30
CA ILE A 76 7.81 8.43 -8.85
C ILE A 76 7.76 8.41 -7.31
N ALA A 77 8.84 7.99 -6.65
CA ALA A 77 8.95 7.98 -5.19
C ALA A 77 8.88 9.39 -4.58
N ILE A 78 9.56 10.37 -5.21
CA ILE A 78 9.50 11.78 -4.77
C ILE A 78 8.08 12.31 -4.87
N VAL A 79 7.40 12.07 -5.99
CA VAL A 79 6.02 12.53 -6.19
C VAL A 79 5.04 11.79 -5.25
N ALA A 80 5.27 10.52 -4.96
CA ALA A 80 4.52 9.78 -3.95
C ALA A 80 4.71 10.38 -2.54
N ALA A 81 5.95 10.75 -2.19
CA ALA A 81 6.23 11.43 -0.92
C ALA A 81 5.51 12.79 -0.81
N LEU A 82 5.35 13.53 -1.92
CA LEU A 82 4.56 14.77 -1.95
C LEU A 82 3.05 14.52 -1.81
N GLY A 83 2.55 13.37 -2.19
CA GLY A 83 1.16 12.97 -1.99
C GLY A 83 0.84 12.54 -0.54
N ALA A 84 1.83 12.05 0.19
CA ALA A 84 1.64 11.51 1.54
C ALA A 84 1.03 12.52 2.55
N PRO A 85 1.43 13.79 2.62
CA PRO A 85 0.83 14.76 3.54
C PRO A 85 -0.69 14.93 3.34
N ILE A 86 -1.17 14.84 2.10
CA ILE A 86 -2.60 14.93 1.79
C ILE A 86 -3.33 13.71 2.37
N GLY A 87 -2.75 12.52 2.24
CA GLY A 87 -3.30 11.30 2.84
C GLY A 87 -3.35 11.37 4.37
N VAL A 88 -2.27 11.86 4.99
CA VAL A 88 -2.25 12.06 6.46
C VAL A 88 -3.30 13.09 6.90
N LEU A 89 -3.45 14.17 6.15
CA LEU A 89 -4.48 15.17 6.44
C LEU A 89 -5.89 14.57 6.35
N ALA A 90 -6.15 13.78 5.30
CA ALA A 90 -7.42 13.07 5.16
C ALA A 90 -7.66 12.12 6.34
N LEU A 91 -6.64 11.39 6.80
CA LEU A 91 -6.73 10.48 7.95
C LEU A 91 -7.13 11.21 9.25
N THR A 92 -6.70 12.47 9.43
CA THR A 92 -6.96 13.23 10.64
C THR A 92 -8.31 13.98 10.64
N ILE A 93 -8.82 14.31 9.44
CA ILE A 93 -10.03 15.14 9.30
C ILE A 93 -11.27 14.29 9.00
N VAL A 94 -11.10 13.18 8.27
CA VAL A 94 -12.22 12.35 7.80
C VAL A 94 -12.76 11.50 8.95
N ASP A 95 -14.08 11.40 9.00
CA ASP A 95 -14.80 10.58 9.99
C ASP A 95 -14.38 9.09 9.89
N PRO A 96 -14.19 8.40 11.03
CA PRO A 96 -13.80 6.99 11.05
C PRO A 96 -14.71 6.06 10.24
N SER A 97 -16.01 6.34 10.21
CA SER A 97 -16.98 5.55 9.43
C SER A 97 -16.75 5.70 7.94
N LEU A 98 -16.49 6.93 7.47
CA LEU A 98 -16.17 7.20 6.06
C LEU A 98 -14.82 6.58 5.67
N LEU A 99 -13.82 6.62 6.55
CA LEU A 99 -12.54 5.93 6.32
C LEU A 99 -12.74 4.43 6.13
N ARG A 100 -13.53 3.80 7.00
CA ARG A 100 -13.83 2.37 6.91
C ARG A 100 -14.51 1.99 5.60
N ILE A 101 -15.51 2.78 5.18
CA ILE A 101 -16.20 2.58 3.89
C ILE A 101 -15.22 2.78 2.71
N SER A 102 -14.41 3.84 2.75
CA SER A 102 -13.44 4.14 1.70
C SER A 102 -12.41 3.01 1.54
N ILE A 103 -11.93 2.45 2.65
CA ILE A 103 -11.03 1.30 2.63
C ILE A 103 -11.72 0.09 2.01
N ALA A 104 -12.95 -0.22 2.44
CA ALA A 104 -13.69 -1.37 1.90
C ALA A 104 -13.93 -1.25 0.40
N VAL A 105 -14.38 -0.08 -0.07
CA VAL A 105 -14.58 0.20 -1.50
C VAL A 105 -13.27 0.07 -2.27
N LEU A 106 -12.18 0.63 -1.75
CA LEU A 106 -10.86 0.56 -2.40
C LEU A 106 -10.36 -0.89 -2.51
N VAL A 107 -10.51 -1.69 -1.43
CA VAL A 107 -10.12 -3.11 -1.43
C VAL A 107 -10.90 -3.88 -2.49
N ILE A 108 -12.22 -3.69 -2.56
CA ILE A 108 -13.08 -4.35 -3.56
C ILE A 108 -12.68 -3.91 -4.97
N ALA A 109 -12.50 -2.61 -5.20
CA ALA A 109 -12.12 -2.06 -6.50
C ALA A 109 -10.76 -2.59 -6.98
N LEU A 110 -9.75 -2.63 -6.10
CA LEU A 110 -8.42 -3.15 -6.44
C LEU A 110 -8.44 -4.65 -6.68
N SER A 111 -9.22 -5.40 -5.90
CA SER A 111 -9.38 -6.85 -6.09
C SER A 111 -10.05 -7.14 -7.43
N ALA A 112 -11.11 -6.42 -7.77
CA ALA A 112 -11.79 -6.52 -9.06
C ALA A 112 -10.86 -6.11 -10.23
N ALA A 113 -10.13 -5.01 -10.09
CA ALA A 113 -9.17 -4.56 -11.12
C ALA A 113 -8.08 -5.60 -11.38
N THR A 114 -7.61 -6.27 -10.32
CA THR A 114 -6.63 -7.35 -10.43
C THR A 114 -7.22 -8.57 -11.13
N ALA A 115 -8.42 -8.99 -10.74
CA ALA A 115 -9.11 -10.14 -11.32
C ALA A 115 -9.43 -9.93 -12.82
N LEU A 116 -9.78 -8.70 -13.21
CA LEU A 116 -10.10 -8.32 -14.59
C LEU A 116 -8.86 -7.99 -15.44
N ASN A 117 -7.64 -8.14 -14.92
CA ASN A 117 -6.38 -7.81 -15.61
C ASN A 117 -6.30 -6.37 -16.14
N PHE A 118 -6.87 -5.41 -15.45
CA PHE A 118 -6.91 -4.00 -15.85
C PHE A 118 -5.52 -3.37 -16.09
N HIS A 119 -4.46 -3.99 -15.59
CA HIS A 119 -3.08 -3.56 -15.79
C HIS A 119 -2.65 -3.48 -17.26
N THR A 120 -3.31 -4.22 -18.16
CA THR A 120 -3.00 -4.20 -19.60
C THR A 120 -3.47 -2.92 -20.31
N MET A 121 -4.39 -2.17 -19.71
CA MET A 121 -5.01 -0.96 -20.28
C MET A 121 -4.33 0.34 -19.84
N MET A 122 -3.31 0.29 -18.99
CA MET A 122 -2.69 1.52 -18.46
C MET A 122 -1.77 2.21 -19.47
N PRO A 123 -1.92 3.54 -19.67
CA PRO A 123 -1.05 4.31 -20.55
C PRO A 123 0.41 4.28 -20.10
N LYS A 124 1.33 4.13 -21.07
CA LYS A 124 2.78 4.10 -20.83
C LYS A 124 3.41 5.50 -20.84
N SER A 125 2.72 6.51 -20.33
CA SER A 125 3.25 7.86 -20.30
C SER A 125 3.94 8.15 -18.96
N ARG A 126 5.01 8.94 -19.01
CA ARG A 126 5.75 9.38 -17.82
C ARG A 126 4.86 10.22 -16.90
N LEU A 127 4.02 11.08 -17.50
CA LEU A 127 3.10 11.94 -16.77
C LEU A 127 2.07 11.09 -15.98
N PHE A 128 1.51 10.05 -16.61
CA PHE A 128 0.59 9.13 -15.98
C PHE A 128 1.25 8.37 -14.81
N GLY A 129 2.53 8.01 -14.93
CA GLY A 129 3.29 7.42 -13.82
C GLY A 129 3.46 8.35 -12.63
N LEU A 130 3.66 9.65 -12.86
CA LEU A 130 3.76 10.64 -11.80
C LEU A 130 2.41 10.88 -11.10
N THR A 131 1.31 10.96 -11.85
CA THR A 131 -0.03 11.11 -11.24
C THR A 131 -0.43 9.89 -10.42
N ILE A 132 -0.14 8.69 -10.90
CA ILE A 132 -0.33 7.45 -10.12
C ILE A 132 0.58 7.45 -8.88
N GLY A 133 1.84 7.84 -9.00
CA GLY A 133 2.76 7.96 -7.88
C GLY A 133 2.20 8.87 -6.78
N PHE A 134 1.73 10.07 -7.16
CA PHE A 134 1.13 11.02 -6.22
C PHE A 134 -0.11 10.46 -5.53
N GLY A 135 -1.06 9.92 -6.31
CA GLY A 135 -2.27 9.31 -5.77
C GLY A 135 -1.95 8.11 -4.86
N THR A 136 -0.99 7.26 -5.26
CA THR A 136 -0.55 6.12 -4.44
C THR A 136 0.05 6.57 -3.12
N GLY A 137 0.87 7.63 -3.12
CA GLY A 137 1.44 8.20 -1.89
C GLY A 137 0.37 8.67 -0.91
N GLY A 138 -0.65 9.38 -1.39
CA GLY A 138 -1.80 9.79 -0.59
C GLY A 138 -2.61 8.60 -0.05
N LEU A 139 -2.87 7.59 -0.88
CA LEU A 139 -3.61 6.40 -0.49
C LEU A 139 -2.85 5.51 0.50
N VAL A 140 -1.52 5.39 0.36
CA VAL A 140 -0.69 4.70 1.37
C VAL A 140 -0.78 5.42 2.70
N ALA A 141 -0.56 6.72 2.71
CA ALA A 141 -0.54 7.50 3.95
C ALA A 141 -1.93 7.61 4.61
N GLY A 142 -2.99 7.76 3.81
CA GLY A 142 -4.35 7.97 4.31
C GLY A 142 -5.16 6.70 4.55
N LEU A 143 -4.89 5.61 3.79
CA LEU A 143 -5.69 4.37 3.85
C LEU A 143 -4.84 3.10 4.10
N GLY A 144 -3.51 3.22 4.14
CA GLY A 144 -2.62 2.08 4.31
C GLY A 144 -2.54 1.13 3.10
N ILE A 145 -3.14 1.51 1.95
CA ILE A 145 -3.32 0.63 0.79
C ILE A 145 -2.82 1.35 -0.47
N GLY A 146 -1.59 1.09 -0.86
CA GLY A 146 -1.04 1.69 -2.10
C GLY A 146 -0.19 0.71 -2.91
N GLY A 147 0.34 -0.32 -2.27
CA GLY A 147 1.19 -1.32 -2.93
C GLY A 147 0.56 -1.95 -4.17
N PRO A 148 -0.69 -2.42 -4.13
CA PRO A 148 -1.36 -3.02 -5.28
C PRO A 148 -1.51 -2.07 -6.47
N ILE A 149 -1.77 -0.77 -6.24
CA ILE A 149 -1.88 0.23 -7.31
C ILE A 149 -0.55 0.37 -8.04
N MET A 150 0.54 0.48 -7.27
CA MET A 150 1.88 0.57 -7.83
C MET A 150 2.27 -0.72 -8.55
N ALA A 151 1.92 -1.89 -8.01
CA ALA A 151 2.15 -3.17 -8.65
C ALA A 151 1.41 -3.29 -9.98
N LEU A 152 0.11 -2.95 -10.03
CA LEU A 152 -0.68 -2.92 -11.27
C LEU A 152 -0.08 -1.98 -12.32
N PHE A 153 0.39 -0.79 -11.89
CA PHE A 153 1.04 0.16 -12.77
C PHE A 153 2.36 -0.39 -13.35
N LEU A 154 3.22 -0.98 -12.52
CA LEU A 154 4.49 -1.56 -12.95
C LEU A 154 4.30 -2.76 -13.87
N LEU A 155 3.31 -3.62 -13.60
CA LEU A 155 2.93 -4.72 -14.47
C LEU A 155 2.45 -4.24 -15.83
N GLY A 156 1.63 -3.17 -15.85
CA GLY A 156 1.15 -2.55 -17.10
C GLY A 156 2.27 -1.96 -17.95
N GLN A 157 3.37 -1.51 -17.32
CA GLN A 157 4.54 -1.00 -18.04
C GLN A 157 5.45 -2.12 -18.61
N LYS A 158 5.10 -3.39 -18.47
CA LYS A 158 5.92 -4.55 -18.86
C LYS A 158 7.34 -4.51 -18.26
N MET A 159 7.51 -3.93 -17.10
CA MET A 159 8.75 -4.02 -16.34
C MET A 159 8.84 -5.44 -15.76
N ARG A 160 9.23 -6.39 -16.62
CA ARG A 160 9.53 -7.78 -16.22
C ARG A 160 10.96 -7.82 -15.70
N GLY A 161 11.15 -8.40 -14.55
CA GLY A 161 12.49 -8.59 -13.98
C GLY A 161 12.52 -8.45 -12.47
N PRO A 162 13.70 -8.39 -11.86
CA PRO A 162 13.90 -8.36 -10.40
C PRO A 162 13.23 -7.18 -9.67
N VAL A 163 12.64 -6.24 -10.40
CA VAL A 163 11.92 -5.07 -9.85
C VAL A 163 10.56 -5.46 -9.23
N LEU A 164 10.06 -6.69 -9.47
CA LEU A 164 8.76 -7.17 -9.00
C LEU A 164 8.84 -8.24 -7.89
N ARG A 165 10.05 -8.52 -7.40
CA ARG A 165 10.26 -9.41 -6.25
C ARG A 165 10.56 -8.65 -4.99
#